data_c4a01c927cb181609e73c5096e71511c
#
_entry.id   c4a01c927cb181609e73c5096e71511c
#
_cell.length_a   1.000
_cell.length_b   1.000
_cell.length_c   1.000
_cell.angle_alpha   90.00
_cell.angle_beta   90.00
_cell.angle_gamma   90.00
#
_symmetry.space_group_name_H-M   'P 1'
#
loop_
_entity.id
_entity.type
_entity.pdbx_description
1 polymer ?
#
loop_
_entity_poly.entity_id
_entity_poly.type
_entity_poly.pdbx_seq_one_letter_code
_entity_poly.pdbx_strand_id
1 'polypeptide(L)'
;MDLEYNNKISRFKEISDRLEDLILQFPDQKREEIVFDRWSLKNVVSHLNHWMVHDIDCLTSLQNGKVPHWEEDVETFNSKGVEKRSELSWDTVFSEFRLLKESLINLYSSLDGEDLDKKIWPDKRETPRKFLDEDINHWQNEHVVALENYLER
;
A
#
# COMPACT_ATOMS: atom_id res chain seq x y z
N MET A 1 -14.47 10.24 -19.17
CA MET A 1 -13.45 10.42 -18.14
C MET A 1 -14.10 10.37 -16.76
N ASP A 2 -13.57 9.59 -15.84
CA ASP A 2 -14.11 9.49 -14.48
C ASP A 2 -13.38 10.50 -13.58
N LEU A 3 -14.00 11.67 -13.39
CA LEU A 3 -13.39 12.76 -12.63
C LEU A 3 -13.23 12.41 -11.14
N GLU A 4 -14.22 11.73 -10.57
CA GLU A 4 -14.17 11.29 -9.17
C GLU A 4 -12.98 10.34 -8.94
N TYR A 5 -12.80 9.36 -9.83
CA TYR A 5 -11.69 8.41 -9.75
C TYR A 5 -10.35 9.13 -9.88
N ASN A 6 -10.21 10.04 -10.84
CA ASN A 6 -8.98 10.80 -11.02
C ASN A 6 -8.65 11.67 -9.81
N ASN A 7 -9.66 12.24 -9.16
CA ASN A 7 -9.48 13.00 -7.92
C ASN A 7 -8.98 12.09 -6.78
N LYS A 8 -9.46 10.86 -6.72
CA LYS A 8 -8.99 9.87 -5.73
C LYS A 8 -7.55 9.47 -5.97
N ILE A 9 -7.15 9.31 -7.23
CA ILE A 9 -5.74 9.03 -7.56
C ILE A 9 -4.86 10.18 -7.08
N SER A 10 -5.25 11.43 -7.34
CA SER A 10 -4.51 12.60 -6.87
C SER A 10 -4.41 12.63 -5.35
N ARG A 11 -5.49 12.31 -4.66
CA ARG A 11 -5.48 12.22 -3.20
C ARG A 11 -4.57 11.10 -2.69
N PHE A 12 -4.60 9.93 -3.31
CA PHE A 12 -3.71 8.84 -2.92
C PHE A 12 -2.25 9.22 -3.13
N LYS A 13 -1.95 9.92 -4.22
CA LYS A 13 -0.60 10.43 -4.46
C LYS A 13 -0.17 11.40 -3.36
N GLU A 14 -1.02 12.33 -2.97
CA GLU A 14 -0.72 13.27 -1.88
C GLU A 14 -0.46 12.54 -0.56
N ILE A 15 -1.30 11.56 -0.23
CA ILE A 15 -1.16 10.75 0.98
C ILE A 15 0.14 9.96 0.96
N SER A 16 0.45 9.32 -0.17
CA SER A 16 1.67 8.51 -0.30
C SER A 16 2.93 9.37 -0.26
N ASP A 17 2.90 10.57 -0.84
CA ASP A 17 4.01 11.52 -0.75
C ASP A 17 4.18 12.02 0.69
N ARG A 18 3.08 12.29 1.38
CA ARG A 18 3.12 12.68 2.80
C ARG A 18 3.72 11.58 3.66
N LEU A 19 3.31 10.34 3.43
CA LEU A 19 3.84 9.20 4.16
C LEU A 19 5.34 9.03 3.92
N GLU A 20 5.79 9.18 2.68
CA GLU A 20 7.22 9.12 2.36
C GLU A 20 8.00 10.21 3.10
N ASP A 21 7.49 11.43 3.14
CA ASP A 21 8.12 12.54 3.87
C ASP A 21 8.22 12.26 5.37
N LEU A 22 7.17 11.69 5.96
CA LEU A 22 7.18 11.31 7.38
C LEU A 22 8.19 10.20 7.66
N ILE A 23 8.30 9.23 6.77
CA ILE A 23 9.31 8.17 6.87
C ILE A 23 10.71 8.78 6.85
N LEU A 24 10.96 9.74 5.96
CA LEU A 24 12.26 10.41 5.86
C LEU A 24 12.61 11.25 7.10
N GLN A 25 11.62 11.76 7.81
CA GLN A 25 11.80 12.51 9.04
C GLN A 25 12.04 11.62 10.26
N PHE A 26 11.82 10.33 10.14
CA PHE A 26 11.97 9.38 11.24
C PHE A 26 13.45 9.25 11.62
N PRO A 27 13.79 9.21 12.94
CA PRO A 27 15.19 9.09 13.36
C PRO A 27 15.82 7.80 12.84
N ASP A 28 16.97 7.93 12.18
CA ASP A 28 17.66 6.83 11.50
C ASP A 28 17.93 5.65 12.43
N GLN A 29 18.38 5.91 13.64
CA GLN A 29 18.74 4.87 14.59
C GLN A 29 17.53 4.18 15.24
N LYS A 30 16.31 4.64 14.96
CA LYS A 30 15.09 4.08 15.54
C LYS A 30 14.24 3.28 14.57
N ARG A 31 14.68 3.14 13.33
CA ARG A 31 13.92 2.49 12.26
C ARG A 31 13.61 1.02 12.52
N GLU A 32 14.42 0.34 13.30
CA GLU A 32 14.22 -1.07 13.65
C GLU A 32 13.78 -1.27 15.09
N GLU A 33 13.49 -0.19 15.82
CA GLU A 33 12.95 -0.23 17.17
C GLU A 33 11.42 -0.40 17.11
N ILE A 34 10.86 -1.27 17.95
CA ILE A 34 9.42 -1.51 17.98
C ILE A 34 8.74 -0.33 18.68
N VAL A 35 8.10 0.54 17.90
CA VAL A 35 7.44 1.74 18.40
C VAL A 35 5.99 1.87 17.93
N PHE A 36 5.53 0.99 17.05
CA PHE A 36 4.16 0.94 16.51
C PHE A 36 3.52 -0.40 16.90
N ASP A 37 3.03 -0.48 18.14
CA ASP A 37 2.48 -1.72 18.69
C ASP A 37 3.55 -2.83 18.63
N ARG A 38 3.39 -3.81 17.78
CA ARG A 38 4.34 -4.93 17.60
C ARG A 38 5.37 -4.71 16.48
N TRP A 39 5.34 -3.55 15.82
CA TRP A 39 6.15 -3.28 14.64
C TRP A 39 7.10 -2.11 14.81
N SER A 40 8.26 -2.23 14.15
CA SER A 40 9.17 -1.12 13.89
C SER A 40 8.71 -0.37 12.63
N LEU A 41 9.33 0.78 12.34
CA LEU A 41 9.08 1.47 11.07
C LEU A 41 9.41 0.56 9.88
N LYS A 42 10.53 -0.15 9.96
CA LYS A 42 10.91 -1.11 8.90
C LYS A 42 9.82 -2.16 8.68
N ASN A 43 9.22 -2.66 9.75
CA ASN A 43 8.11 -3.62 9.64
C ASN A 43 6.88 -2.99 8.98
N VAL A 44 6.55 -1.75 9.34
CA VAL A 44 5.42 -1.02 8.74
C VAL A 44 5.63 -0.85 7.23
N VAL A 45 6.82 -0.42 6.82
CA VAL A 45 7.12 -0.25 5.39
C VAL A 45 7.11 -1.59 4.67
N SER A 46 7.64 -2.65 5.29
CA SER A 46 7.60 -4.01 4.74
C SER A 46 6.15 -4.49 4.53
N HIS A 47 5.28 -4.21 5.49
CA HIS A 47 3.85 -4.51 5.42
C HIS A 47 3.19 -3.78 4.25
N LEU A 48 3.49 -2.49 4.09
CA LEU A 48 2.96 -1.71 2.98
C LEU A 48 3.46 -2.22 1.63
N ASN A 49 4.74 -2.58 1.55
CA ASN A 49 5.31 -3.15 0.33
C ASN A 49 4.61 -4.46 -0.06
N HIS A 50 4.34 -5.30 0.92
CA HIS A 50 3.68 -6.58 0.67
C HIS A 50 2.26 -6.38 0.12
N TRP A 51 1.51 -5.42 0.68
CA TRP A 51 0.18 -5.08 0.18
C TRP A 51 0.23 -4.43 -1.20
N MET A 52 1.22 -3.60 -1.48
CA MET A 52 1.35 -2.99 -2.81
C MET A 52 1.64 -4.05 -3.89
N VAL A 53 2.49 -5.03 -3.59
CA VAL A 53 2.73 -6.17 -4.50
C VAL A 53 1.42 -6.92 -4.76
N HIS A 54 0.64 -7.17 -3.72
CA HIS A 54 -0.66 -7.82 -3.82
C HIS A 54 -1.64 -7.02 -4.69
N ASP A 55 -1.76 -5.72 -4.44
CA ASP A 55 -2.65 -4.85 -5.20
C ASP A 55 -2.27 -4.80 -6.68
N ILE A 56 -0.97 -4.66 -6.96
CA ILE A 56 -0.46 -4.64 -8.33
C ILE A 56 -0.79 -5.96 -9.04
N ASP A 57 -0.58 -7.09 -8.37
CA ASP A 57 -0.90 -8.40 -8.93
C ASP A 57 -2.39 -8.55 -9.24
N CYS A 58 -3.24 -8.13 -8.31
CA CYS A 58 -4.70 -8.20 -8.47
C CYS A 58 -5.18 -7.33 -9.64
N LEU A 59 -4.70 -6.10 -9.73
CA LEU A 59 -5.11 -5.17 -10.79
C LEU A 59 -4.57 -5.61 -12.16
N THR A 60 -3.35 -6.10 -12.21
CA THR A 60 -2.74 -6.63 -13.43
C THR A 60 -3.48 -7.88 -13.91
N SER A 61 -3.84 -8.76 -12.99
CA SER A 61 -4.63 -9.96 -13.31
C SER A 61 -5.96 -9.58 -13.94
N LEU A 62 -6.64 -8.59 -13.37
CA LEU A 62 -7.91 -8.11 -13.93
C LEU A 62 -7.74 -7.62 -15.36
N GLN A 63 -6.70 -6.81 -15.62
CA GLN A 63 -6.41 -6.32 -16.97
C GLN A 63 -6.16 -7.45 -17.97
N ASN A 64 -5.61 -8.56 -17.51
CA ASN A 64 -5.26 -9.70 -18.34
C ASN A 64 -6.37 -10.78 -18.38
N GLY A 65 -7.52 -10.49 -17.81
CA GLY A 65 -8.63 -11.43 -17.77
C GLY A 65 -8.39 -12.64 -16.89
N LYS A 66 -7.54 -12.52 -15.88
CA LYS A 66 -7.20 -13.57 -14.93
C LYS A 66 -7.74 -13.25 -13.55
N VAL A 67 -7.99 -14.28 -12.75
CA VAL A 67 -8.45 -14.15 -11.36
C VAL A 67 -7.26 -14.39 -10.44
N PRO A 68 -6.87 -13.38 -9.62
CA PRO A 68 -5.76 -13.56 -8.70
C PRO A 68 -6.16 -14.40 -7.50
N HIS A 69 -5.16 -14.84 -6.72
CA HIS A 69 -5.41 -15.56 -5.47
C HIS A 69 -6.11 -14.64 -4.45
N TRP A 70 -7.11 -15.18 -3.75
CA TRP A 70 -7.80 -14.47 -2.67
C TRP A 70 -7.11 -14.77 -1.33
N GLU A 71 -6.74 -13.72 -0.60
CA GLU A 71 -6.12 -13.84 0.72
C GLU A 71 -7.20 -13.78 1.81
N GLU A 72 -7.51 -14.93 2.40
CA GLU A 72 -8.55 -15.03 3.43
C GLU A 72 -8.09 -14.56 4.81
N ASP A 73 -6.83 -14.78 5.14
CA ASP A 73 -6.28 -14.47 6.47
C ASP A 73 -5.35 -13.26 6.40
N VAL A 74 -5.91 -12.08 6.66
CA VAL A 74 -5.19 -10.80 6.61
C VAL A 74 -4.03 -10.78 7.62
N GLU A 75 -4.21 -11.30 8.82
CA GLU A 75 -3.16 -11.31 9.84
C GLU A 75 -1.95 -12.16 9.41
N THR A 76 -2.22 -13.34 8.89
CA THR A 76 -1.15 -14.21 8.37
C THR A 76 -0.46 -13.54 7.18
N PHE A 77 -1.22 -12.92 6.29
CA PHE A 77 -0.68 -12.19 5.15
C PHE A 77 0.26 -11.07 5.61
N ASN A 78 -0.16 -10.28 6.59
CA ASN A 78 0.64 -9.19 7.16
C ASN A 78 1.94 -9.72 7.77
N SER A 79 1.85 -10.78 8.55
CA SER A 79 3.02 -11.41 9.22
C SER A 79 4.01 -11.93 8.21
N LYS A 80 3.54 -12.58 7.14
CA LYS A 80 4.41 -13.08 6.07
C LYS A 80 5.14 -11.96 5.34
N GLY A 81 4.46 -10.85 5.12
CA GLY A 81 5.07 -9.68 4.47
C GLY A 81 6.23 -9.11 5.27
N VAL A 82 6.04 -9.01 6.58
CA VAL A 82 7.08 -8.52 7.50
C VAL A 82 8.23 -9.54 7.59
N GLU A 83 7.91 -10.81 7.76
CA GLU A 83 8.90 -11.88 7.87
C GLU A 83 9.75 -12.00 6.60
N LYS A 84 9.11 -11.95 5.45
CA LYS A 84 9.79 -12.06 4.14
C LYS A 84 10.88 -11.00 3.96
N ARG A 85 10.72 -9.84 4.57
CA ARG A 85 11.65 -8.70 4.43
C ARG A 85 12.52 -8.48 5.66
N SER A 86 12.44 -9.36 6.65
CA SER A 86 13.16 -9.18 7.91
C SER A 86 14.68 -9.15 7.76
N GLU A 87 15.21 -9.90 6.79
CA GLU A 87 16.66 -9.98 6.53
C GLU A 87 17.14 -8.89 5.56
N LEU A 88 16.23 -8.12 4.97
CA LEU A 88 16.61 -7.03 4.06
C LEU A 88 17.02 -5.80 4.85
N SER A 89 17.94 -5.01 4.28
CA SER A 89 18.34 -3.74 4.90
C SER A 89 17.21 -2.71 4.79
N TRP A 90 17.24 -1.71 5.65
CA TRP A 90 16.33 -0.56 5.56
C TRP A 90 16.37 0.06 4.16
N ASP A 91 17.57 0.30 3.63
CA ASP A 91 17.72 0.93 2.31
C ASP A 91 17.03 0.11 1.22
N THR A 92 17.14 -1.20 1.27
CA THR A 92 16.46 -2.09 0.31
C THR A 92 14.94 -2.01 0.46
N VAL A 93 14.43 -2.08 1.68
CA VAL A 93 12.98 -2.01 1.95
C VAL A 93 12.42 -0.66 1.52
N PHE A 94 13.12 0.43 1.84
CA PHE A 94 12.65 1.77 1.48
C PHE A 94 12.72 2.04 -0.03
N SER A 95 13.76 1.55 -0.70
CA SER A 95 13.86 1.64 -2.16
C SER A 95 12.72 0.87 -2.84
N GLU A 96 12.39 -0.30 -2.32
CA GLU A 96 11.24 -1.09 -2.79
C GLU A 96 9.94 -0.30 -2.62
N PHE A 97 9.77 0.34 -1.48
CA PHE A 97 8.58 1.17 -1.19
C PHE A 97 8.41 2.26 -2.25
N ARG A 98 9.46 2.98 -2.58
CA ARG A 98 9.41 4.05 -3.58
C ARG A 98 9.02 3.53 -4.96
N LEU A 99 9.62 2.42 -5.39
CA LEU A 99 9.33 1.82 -6.68
C LEU A 99 7.89 1.29 -6.75
N LEU A 100 7.44 0.60 -5.72
CA LEU A 100 6.09 0.05 -5.65
C LEU A 100 5.04 1.16 -5.62
N LYS A 101 5.28 2.21 -4.84
CA LYS A 101 4.40 3.36 -4.74
C LYS A 101 4.16 3.98 -6.14
N GLU A 102 5.23 4.23 -6.86
CA GLU A 102 5.15 4.78 -8.21
C GLU A 102 4.43 3.83 -9.16
N SER A 103 4.76 2.56 -9.12
CA SER A 103 4.14 1.53 -9.97
C SER A 103 2.64 1.41 -9.69
N LEU A 104 2.24 1.42 -8.43
CA LEU A 104 0.83 1.30 -8.06
C LEU A 104 0.02 2.52 -8.52
N ILE A 105 0.55 3.73 -8.31
CA ILE A 105 -0.12 4.97 -8.74
C ILE A 105 -0.27 4.98 -10.27
N ASN A 106 0.79 4.61 -10.99
CA ASN A 106 0.75 4.53 -12.44
C ASN A 106 -0.27 3.49 -12.93
N LEU A 107 -0.34 2.36 -12.24
CA LEU A 107 -1.30 1.32 -12.59
C LEU A 107 -2.74 1.79 -12.38
N TYR A 108 -3.06 2.41 -11.24
CA TYR A 108 -4.37 2.99 -11.02
C TYR A 108 -4.72 4.00 -12.12
N SER A 109 -3.76 4.83 -12.52
CA SER A 109 -3.96 5.86 -13.55
C SER A 109 -4.17 5.27 -14.94
N SER A 110 -3.64 4.08 -15.20
CA SER A 110 -3.68 3.44 -16.53
C SER A 110 -4.89 2.53 -16.74
N LEU A 111 -5.69 2.27 -15.70
CA LEU A 111 -6.86 1.41 -15.83
C LEU A 111 -7.92 2.04 -16.72
N ASP A 112 -8.48 1.23 -17.63
CA ASP A 112 -9.60 1.66 -18.47
C ASP A 112 -10.84 1.89 -17.61
N GLY A 113 -11.67 2.87 -18.01
CA GLY A 113 -12.91 3.18 -17.29
C GLY A 113 -13.83 1.98 -17.12
N GLU A 114 -13.80 1.05 -18.08
CA GLU A 114 -14.59 -0.17 -18.03
C GLU A 114 -14.15 -1.12 -16.91
N ASP A 115 -12.86 -1.08 -16.53
CA ASP A 115 -12.31 -1.98 -15.53
C ASP A 115 -12.54 -1.49 -14.10
N LEU A 116 -12.84 -0.22 -13.89
CA LEU A 116 -12.92 0.37 -12.55
C LEU A 116 -13.96 -0.27 -11.64
N ASP A 117 -15.06 -0.74 -12.21
CA ASP A 117 -16.17 -1.33 -11.47
C ASP A 117 -16.33 -2.83 -11.73
N LYS A 118 -15.34 -3.46 -12.37
CA LYS A 118 -15.33 -4.91 -12.55
C LYS A 118 -14.88 -5.59 -11.28
N LYS A 119 -15.51 -6.70 -10.97
CA LYS A 119 -15.10 -7.53 -9.83
C LYS A 119 -13.77 -8.21 -10.13
N ILE A 120 -12.82 -8.04 -9.21
CA ILE A 120 -11.51 -8.71 -9.32
C ILE A 120 -11.68 -10.22 -9.10
N TRP A 121 -12.55 -10.60 -8.15
CA TRP A 121 -12.96 -11.98 -7.91
C TRP A 121 -14.45 -12.09 -8.17
N PRO A 122 -14.90 -13.03 -9.04
CA PRO A 122 -16.31 -13.11 -9.44
C PRO A 122 -17.31 -13.23 -8.28
N ASP A 123 -16.89 -13.87 -7.18
CA ASP A 123 -17.74 -14.13 -6.02
C ASP A 123 -17.54 -13.13 -4.87
N LYS A 124 -16.75 -12.06 -5.08
CA LYS A 124 -16.46 -11.03 -4.08
C LYS A 124 -16.97 -9.67 -4.55
N ARG A 125 -16.83 -8.65 -3.70
CA ARG A 125 -17.30 -7.30 -3.99
C ARG A 125 -16.20 -6.33 -4.47
N GLU A 126 -14.94 -6.73 -4.31
CA GLU A 126 -13.79 -5.88 -4.57
C GLU A 126 -13.67 -5.53 -6.05
N THR A 127 -13.50 -4.24 -6.31
CA THR A 127 -13.26 -3.65 -7.63
C THR A 127 -12.01 -2.78 -7.55
N PRO A 128 -11.39 -2.39 -8.66
CA PRO A 128 -10.29 -1.43 -8.62
C PRO A 128 -10.65 -0.12 -7.90
N ARG A 129 -11.86 0.39 -8.10
CA ARG A 129 -12.32 1.60 -7.41
C ARG A 129 -12.34 1.42 -5.89
N LYS A 130 -12.81 0.29 -5.40
CA LYS A 130 -12.81 -0.04 -3.97
C LYS A 130 -11.40 -0.24 -3.43
N PHE A 131 -10.52 -0.85 -4.22
CA PHE A 131 -9.10 -0.99 -3.83
C PHE A 131 -8.48 0.38 -3.56
N LEU A 132 -8.73 1.33 -4.44
CA LEU A 132 -8.20 2.69 -4.27
C LEU A 132 -8.78 3.36 -3.02
N ASP A 133 -10.08 3.22 -2.77
CA ASP A 133 -10.71 3.75 -1.56
C ASP A 133 -10.11 3.14 -0.30
N GLU A 134 -9.86 1.83 -0.30
CA GLU A 134 -9.26 1.13 0.83
C GLU A 134 -7.81 1.55 1.06
N ASP A 135 -7.03 1.70 -0.01
CA ASP A 135 -5.65 2.19 0.09
C ASP A 135 -5.60 3.59 0.68
N ILE A 136 -6.45 4.50 0.19
CA ILE A 136 -6.54 5.86 0.73
C ILE A 136 -6.84 5.82 2.23
N ASN A 137 -7.82 5.05 2.62
CA ASN A 137 -8.28 4.96 3.99
C ASN A 137 -7.19 4.35 4.90
N HIS A 138 -6.62 3.25 4.48
CA HIS A 138 -5.58 2.53 5.22
C HIS A 138 -4.33 3.39 5.43
N TRP A 139 -3.83 3.98 4.35
CA TRP A 139 -2.61 4.77 4.41
C TRP A 139 -2.78 6.06 5.23
N GLN A 140 -3.91 6.76 5.06
CA GLN A 140 -4.17 8.01 5.78
C GLN A 140 -4.48 7.74 7.26
N ASN A 141 -5.42 6.88 7.56
CA ASN A 141 -5.97 6.74 8.91
C ASN A 141 -5.13 5.86 9.82
N GLU A 142 -4.36 4.93 9.27
CA GLU A 142 -3.51 4.07 10.08
C GLU A 142 -2.05 4.51 10.07
N HIS A 143 -1.47 4.72 8.90
CA HIS A 143 -0.01 4.93 8.80
C HIS A 143 0.43 6.38 8.87
N VAL A 144 -0.19 7.29 8.12
CA VAL A 144 0.15 8.72 8.20
C VAL A 144 -0.10 9.24 9.61
N VAL A 145 -1.27 8.96 10.17
CA VAL A 145 -1.64 9.41 11.53
C VAL A 145 -0.67 8.85 12.57
N ALA A 146 -0.32 7.56 12.47
CA ALA A 146 0.60 6.93 13.44
C ALA A 146 1.99 7.59 13.40
N LEU A 147 2.53 7.87 12.22
CA LEU A 147 3.83 8.53 12.09
C LEU A 147 3.77 9.99 12.55
N GLU A 148 2.72 10.71 12.20
CA GLU A 148 2.53 12.08 12.68
C GLU A 148 2.51 12.13 14.20
N ASN A 149 1.74 11.24 14.83
CA ASN A 149 1.66 11.17 16.28
C ASN A 149 3.00 10.82 16.92
N TYR A 150 3.77 9.92 16.32
CA TYR A 150 5.09 9.56 16.82
C TYR A 150 6.06 10.75 16.75
N LEU A 151 6.07 11.47 15.63
CA LEU A 151 7.00 12.58 15.41
C LEU A 151 6.67 13.83 16.26
N GLU A 152 5.45 13.94 16.74
CA GLU A 152 5.03 15.05 17.61
C GLU A 152 5.41 14.85 19.09
N ARG A 153 5.93 13.70 19.46
CA ARG A 153 6.34 13.40 20.86
C ARG A 153 7.60 14.08 21.30
#